data_b58094cc6b4b0e94df337889efa38b6d
#
_entry.id   b58094cc6b4b0e94df337889efa38b6d
#
_cell.length_a   1.000
_cell.length_b   1.000
_cell.length_c   1.000
_cell.angle_alpha   90.00
_cell.angle_beta   90.00
_cell.angle_gamma   90.00
#
_symmetry.space_group_name_H-M   'P 1'
#
loop_
_entity.id
_entity.type
_entity.pdbx_description
1 polymer ?
#
loop_
_entity_poly.entity_id
_entity_poly.type
_entity_poly.pdbx_seq_one_letter_code
_entity_poly.pdbx_strand_id
1 'polypeptide(L)'
;MRTKKLMFAACVFLISFLILNAPAGANKSKALLIYWRGETLCELGLKRGLKDLGADVSITEFNADQDKAKLNSYLSGLDENKYAFIYTFGTTVSLEAAKVIKKTPLLFGIVTNPVESGLIASFESSGNNVTGVSHAIPYKDQVDFIVKLGTYKSIGIIYDQKASNANIANKELGTLLRDKGIALVSAPVSSEGDLEGAVATLTAKKVDLVYLPSDSLVIAHADKLITALNNSKIPTYGSVEALVEKGALVGIVGSYEMVGRLLADKAVKILKGQMPSKIPSSFLPMDMQTILVNSKTAQKINATINYDVLSIAKFVE
;
A
#
# COMPACT_ATOMS: atom_id res chain seq x y z
N MET A 1 28.10 -56.89 -71.43
CA MET A 1 28.44 -55.66 -70.69
C MET A 1 27.32 -55.39 -69.65
N ARG A 2 27.65 -55.29 -68.39
CA ARG A 2 26.72 -55.40 -67.23
C ARG A 2 26.10 -54.09 -66.92
N THR A 3 24.78 -54.00 -66.95
CA THR A 3 23.97 -52.88 -66.45
C THR A 3 23.71 -53.05 -64.94
N LYS A 4 24.19 -52.12 -64.09
CA LYS A 4 23.92 -52.07 -62.68
C LYS A 4 22.59 -51.30 -62.43
N LYS A 5 21.61 -51.98 -61.83
CA LYS A 5 20.38 -51.39 -61.32
C LYS A 5 20.67 -50.70 -59.94
N LEU A 6 20.40 -49.44 -59.87
CA LEU A 6 20.40 -48.66 -58.58
C LEU A 6 19.02 -48.80 -57.97
N MET A 7 18.93 -49.42 -56.79
CA MET A 7 17.72 -49.39 -55.92
C MET A 7 17.77 -48.15 -55.06
N PHE A 8 16.79 -47.31 -55.23
CA PHE A 8 16.50 -46.14 -54.27
C PHE A 8 15.63 -46.69 -53.17
N ALA A 9 16.18 -46.75 -51.95
CA ALA A 9 15.40 -46.99 -50.72
C ALA A 9 14.88 -45.67 -50.20
N ALA A 10 13.56 -45.47 -50.24
CA ALA A 10 12.87 -44.33 -49.64
C ALA A 10 12.67 -44.59 -48.12
N CYS A 11 13.45 -43.92 -47.29
CA CYS A 11 13.19 -43.85 -45.85
C CYS A 11 12.06 -42.86 -45.57
N VAL A 12 10.88 -43.39 -45.28
CA VAL A 12 9.76 -42.59 -44.73
C VAL A 12 10.03 -42.37 -43.26
N PHE A 13 10.41 -41.14 -42.88
CA PHE A 13 10.49 -40.73 -41.50
C PHE A 13 9.08 -40.41 -41.00
N LEU A 14 8.49 -41.31 -40.22
CA LEU A 14 7.29 -41.02 -39.43
C LEU A 14 7.70 -40.12 -38.28
N ILE A 15 7.45 -38.83 -38.41
CA ILE A 15 7.50 -37.89 -37.27
C ILE A 15 6.22 -38.09 -36.46
N SER A 16 6.33 -38.87 -35.40
CA SER A 16 5.26 -38.99 -34.38
C SER A 16 5.19 -37.67 -33.63
N PHE A 17 4.20 -36.85 -33.94
CA PHE A 17 3.84 -35.68 -33.13
C PHE A 17 3.31 -36.18 -31.78
N LEU A 18 4.18 -36.24 -30.78
CA LEU A 18 3.74 -36.38 -29.40
C LEU A 18 2.99 -35.07 -29.01
N ILE A 19 1.68 -35.09 -29.18
CA ILE A 19 0.82 -34.13 -28.53
C ILE A 19 0.96 -34.41 -27.05
N LEU A 20 1.80 -33.62 -26.34
CA LEU A 20 1.74 -33.56 -24.89
C LEU A 20 0.35 -32.97 -24.52
N ASN A 21 -0.58 -33.89 -24.25
CA ASN A 21 -1.79 -33.52 -23.53
C ASN A 21 -1.36 -33.02 -22.16
N ALA A 22 -1.35 -31.69 -22.00
CA ALA A 22 -1.33 -31.08 -20.66
C ALA A 22 -2.51 -31.67 -19.90
N PRO A 23 -2.35 -32.17 -18.69
CA PRO A 23 -3.45 -32.72 -17.91
C PRO A 23 -4.50 -31.61 -17.71
N ALA A 24 -5.67 -31.78 -18.33
CA ALA A 24 -6.85 -31.01 -18.03
C ALA A 24 -7.23 -31.31 -16.58
N GLY A 25 -6.91 -30.39 -15.67
CA GLY A 25 -7.22 -30.54 -14.24
C GLY A 25 -6.12 -30.07 -13.31
N ALA A 26 -5.30 -29.09 -13.68
CA ALA A 26 -4.46 -28.41 -12.70
C ALA A 26 -5.37 -27.78 -11.66
N ASN A 27 -5.33 -28.31 -10.41
CA ASN A 27 -6.06 -27.71 -9.29
C ASN A 27 -5.70 -26.23 -9.22
N LYS A 28 -6.72 -25.38 -9.37
CA LYS A 28 -6.59 -23.93 -9.32
C LYS A 28 -5.86 -23.53 -8.05
N SER A 29 -4.77 -22.78 -8.17
CA SER A 29 -4.05 -22.27 -7.00
C SER A 29 -4.98 -21.45 -6.13
N LYS A 30 -4.88 -21.60 -4.81
CA LYS A 30 -5.72 -20.85 -3.86
C LYS A 30 -4.93 -19.73 -3.23
N ALA A 31 -5.53 -18.56 -3.11
CA ALA A 31 -4.99 -17.44 -2.36
C ALA A 31 -5.99 -16.98 -1.31
N LEU A 32 -5.47 -16.49 -0.18
CA LEU A 32 -6.24 -15.82 0.84
C LEU A 32 -5.87 -14.34 0.86
N LEU A 33 -6.88 -13.46 0.84
CA LEU A 33 -6.70 -12.02 1.01
C LEU A 33 -7.29 -11.62 2.37
N ILE A 34 -6.45 -11.01 3.22
CA ILE A 34 -6.84 -10.58 4.57
C ILE A 34 -6.85 -9.05 4.60
N TYR A 35 -8.03 -8.48 4.82
CA TYR A 35 -8.28 -7.04 4.87
C TYR A 35 -8.34 -6.53 6.30
N TRP A 36 -7.89 -5.29 6.51
CA TRP A 36 -8.11 -4.59 7.76
C TRP A 36 -9.49 -3.91 7.82
N ARG A 37 -9.89 -3.27 6.70
CA ARG A 37 -11.09 -2.41 6.62
C ARG A 37 -11.96 -2.63 5.37
N GLY A 38 -11.91 -3.82 4.77
CA GLY A 38 -12.58 -4.13 3.51
C GLY A 38 -11.68 -3.94 2.29
N GLU A 39 -12.24 -4.23 1.12
CA GLU A 39 -11.54 -4.15 -0.16
C GLU A 39 -11.28 -2.69 -0.57
N THR A 40 -10.10 -2.43 -1.10
CA THR A 40 -9.67 -1.13 -1.63
C THR A 40 -9.25 -1.25 -3.10
N LEU A 41 -8.82 -0.14 -3.71
CA LEU A 41 -8.25 -0.16 -5.06
C LEU A 41 -7.00 -1.04 -5.16
N CYS A 42 -6.29 -1.30 -4.05
CA CYS A 42 -5.13 -2.19 -4.05
C CYS A 42 -5.51 -3.63 -4.35
N GLU A 43 -6.53 -4.17 -3.69
CA GLU A 43 -7.00 -5.53 -3.91
C GLU A 43 -7.65 -5.68 -5.28
N LEU A 44 -8.38 -4.66 -5.74
CA LEU A 44 -8.90 -4.61 -7.10
C LEU A 44 -7.76 -4.64 -8.14
N GLY A 45 -6.70 -3.88 -7.90
CA GLY A 45 -5.49 -3.88 -8.72
C GLY A 45 -4.78 -5.24 -8.74
N LEU A 46 -4.66 -5.90 -7.57
CA LEU A 46 -4.10 -7.25 -7.45
C LEU A 46 -4.92 -8.26 -8.25
N LYS A 47 -6.25 -8.28 -8.07
CA LYS A 47 -7.15 -9.20 -8.78
C LYS A 47 -7.11 -9.00 -10.30
N ARG A 48 -7.14 -7.73 -10.76
CA ARG A 48 -7.01 -7.38 -12.18
C ARG A 48 -5.64 -7.80 -12.73
N GLY A 49 -4.56 -7.47 -12.01
CA GLY A 49 -3.21 -7.82 -12.43
C GLY A 49 -3.00 -9.34 -12.53
N LEU A 50 -3.51 -10.14 -11.59
CA LEU A 50 -3.47 -11.60 -11.67
C LEU A 50 -4.18 -12.11 -12.94
N LYS A 51 -5.37 -11.57 -13.24
CA LYS A 51 -6.13 -11.92 -14.45
C LYS A 51 -5.38 -11.52 -15.73
N ASP A 52 -4.84 -10.31 -15.79
CA ASP A 52 -4.11 -9.78 -16.94
C ASP A 52 -2.82 -10.59 -17.23
N LEU A 53 -2.20 -11.13 -16.16
CA LEU A 53 -1.02 -12.01 -16.25
C LEU A 53 -1.37 -13.49 -16.49
N GLY A 54 -2.65 -13.82 -16.67
CA GLY A 54 -3.12 -15.17 -16.93
C GLY A 54 -3.00 -16.13 -15.75
N ALA A 55 -2.89 -15.61 -14.51
CA ALA A 55 -2.81 -16.43 -13.31
C ALA A 55 -4.20 -16.95 -12.92
N ASP A 56 -4.40 -18.27 -12.97
CA ASP A 56 -5.65 -18.89 -12.53
C ASP A 56 -5.61 -19.18 -11.03
N VAL A 57 -6.18 -18.25 -10.25
CA VAL A 57 -6.17 -18.27 -8.78
C VAL A 57 -7.60 -18.20 -8.26
N SER A 58 -7.94 -19.13 -7.37
CA SER A 58 -9.16 -19.07 -6.57
C SER A 58 -8.90 -18.22 -5.31
N ILE A 59 -9.64 -17.15 -5.15
CA ILE A 59 -9.45 -16.19 -4.07
C ILE A 59 -10.49 -16.42 -2.97
N THR A 60 -10.02 -16.53 -1.73
CA THR A 60 -10.81 -16.45 -0.49
C THR A 60 -10.49 -15.13 0.18
N GLU A 61 -11.47 -14.51 0.82
CA GLU A 61 -11.33 -13.19 1.44
C GLU A 61 -11.76 -13.21 2.90
N PHE A 62 -11.05 -12.47 3.74
CA PHE A 62 -11.41 -12.23 5.13
C PHE A 62 -11.23 -10.76 5.47
N ASN A 63 -12.26 -10.15 6.06
CA ASN A 63 -12.21 -8.77 6.55
C ASN A 63 -12.21 -8.75 8.08
N ALA A 64 -11.18 -8.13 8.65
CA ALA A 64 -11.05 -7.96 10.10
C ALA A 64 -11.97 -6.88 10.67
N ASP A 65 -12.56 -6.00 9.84
CA ASP A 65 -13.43 -4.89 10.24
C ASP A 65 -12.78 -3.96 11.29
N GLN A 66 -11.44 -3.78 11.18
CA GLN A 66 -10.62 -3.00 12.11
C GLN A 66 -10.61 -3.58 13.54
N ASP A 67 -11.04 -4.82 13.71
CA ASP A 67 -11.05 -5.53 14.98
C ASP A 67 -9.84 -6.49 15.07
N LYS A 68 -8.90 -6.15 15.93
CA LYS A 68 -7.68 -6.95 16.16
C LYS A 68 -7.99 -8.30 16.83
N ALA A 69 -9.02 -8.37 17.66
CA ALA A 69 -9.42 -9.62 18.31
C ALA A 69 -10.02 -10.59 17.27
N LYS A 70 -10.88 -10.07 16.39
CA LYS A 70 -11.43 -10.81 15.26
C LYS A 70 -10.32 -11.33 14.32
N LEU A 71 -9.33 -10.46 14.00
CA LEU A 71 -8.17 -10.85 13.19
C LEU A 71 -7.39 -11.99 13.85
N ASN A 72 -7.04 -11.85 15.11
CA ASN A 72 -6.23 -12.84 15.83
C ASN A 72 -6.99 -14.17 16.00
N SER A 73 -8.29 -14.13 16.26
CA SER A 73 -9.14 -15.33 16.30
C SER A 73 -9.14 -16.08 14.96
N TYR A 74 -9.27 -15.33 13.85
CA TYR A 74 -9.20 -15.92 12.51
C TYR A 74 -7.83 -16.54 12.22
N LEU A 75 -6.74 -15.81 12.50
CA LEU A 75 -5.38 -16.25 12.25
C LEU A 75 -5.02 -17.51 13.10
N SER A 76 -5.53 -17.62 14.33
CA SER A 76 -5.25 -18.78 15.20
C SER A 76 -5.85 -20.09 14.69
N GLY A 77 -6.95 -20.02 13.94
CA GLY A 77 -7.60 -21.17 13.30
C GLY A 77 -7.19 -21.41 11.84
N LEU A 78 -6.26 -20.61 11.31
CA LEU A 78 -5.90 -20.65 9.91
C LEU A 78 -4.97 -21.83 9.58
N ASP A 79 -5.40 -22.69 8.66
CA ASP A 79 -4.52 -23.65 8.00
C ASP A 79 -3.84 -22.99 6.81
N GLU A 80 -2.64 -22.46 7.03
CA GLU A 80 -1.87 -21.74 6.01
C GLU A 80 -1.53 -22.62 4.79
N ASN A 81 -1.41 -23.93 4.95
CA ASN A 81 -0.99 -24.85 3.88
C ASN A 81 -2.06 -24.99 2.75
N LYS A 82 -3.27 -24.50 2.97
CA LYS A 82 -4.33 -24.50 1.96
C LYS A 82 -4.10 -23.50 0.83
N TYR A 83 -3.15 -22.55 1.00
CA TYR A 83 -2.96 -21.42 0.11
C TYR A 83 -1.57 -21.43 -0.52
N ALA A 84 -1.50 -21.08 -1.80
CA ALA A 84 -0.24 -20.86 -2.52
C ALA A 84 0.45 -19.55 -2.07
N PHE A 85 -0.35 -18.56 -1.69
CA PHE A 85 0.10 -17.36 -1.02
C PHE A 85 -1.04 -16.73 -0.21
N ILE A 86 -0.67 -15.89 0.77
CA ILE A 86 -1.60 -15.11 1.57
C ILE A 86 -1.24 -13.63 1.41
N TYR A 87 -2.20 -12.81 0.98
CA TYR A 87 -2.05 -11.36 0.91
C TYR A 87 -2.58 -10.72 2.20
N THR A 88 -1.91 -9.66 2.63
CA THR A 88 -2.29 -8.87 3.81
C THR A 88 -2.30 -7.39 3.51
N PHE A 89 -3.37 -6.72 3.90
CA PHE A 89 -3.53 -5.28 3.75
C PHE A 89 -3.11 -4.52 5.01
N GLY A 90 -2.10 -3.66 4.86
CA GLY A 90 -1.69 -2.70 5.88
C GLY A 90 -0.82 -3.29 6.99
N THR A 91 -0.23 -2.40 7.79
CA THR A 91 0.79 -2.76 8.79
C THR A 91 0.25 -3.71 9.86
N THR A 92 -0.92 -3.42 10.42
CA THR A 92 -1.52 -4.21 11.52
C THR A 92 -1.75 -5.66 11.09
N VAL A 93 -2.42 -5.88 9.96
CA VAL A 93 -2.71 -7.24 9.46
C VAL A 93 -1.43 -7.98 9.12
N SER A 94 -0.49 -7.32 8.44
CA SER A 94 0.77 -7.93 8.02
C SER A 94 1.62 -8.37 9.20
N LEU A 95 1.72 -7.55 10.24
CA LEU A 95 2.48 -7.90 11.46
C LEU A 95 1.83 -9.04 12.25
N GLU A 96 0.51 -9.03 12.43
CA GLU A 96 -0.18 -10.13 13.14
C GLU A 96 -0.10 -11.43 12.33
N ALA A 97 -0.31 -11.38 11.01
CA ALA A 97 -0.18 -12.53 10.12
C ALA A 97 1.24 -13.13 10.13
N ALA A 98 2.28 -12.29 10.08
CA ALA A 98 3.67 -12.74 10.10
C ALA A 98 4.09 -13.43 11.42
N LYS A 99 3.34 -13.23 12.51
CA LYS A 99 3.57 -13.96 13.78
C LYS A 99 3.18 -15.44 13.69
N VAL A 100 2.19 -15.78 12.88
CA VAL A 100 1.60 -17.13 12.81
C VAL A 100 1.87 -17.84 11.48
N ILE A 101 1.88 -17.12 10.36
CA ILE A 101 2.15 -17.66 9.02
C ILE A 101 3.67 -17.72 8.81
N LYS A 102 4.22 -18.94 8.76
CA LYS A 102 5.68 -19.15 8.72
C LYS A 102 6.17 -19.86 7.47
N LYS A 103 5.31 -20.60 6.78
CA LYS A 103 5.67 -21.45 5.63
C LYS A 103 5.08 -20.88 4.33
N THR A 104 3.79 -20.57 4.35
CA THR A 104 3.11 -20.02 3.18
C THR A 104 3.63 -18.63 2.84
N PRO A 105 3.93 -18.34 1.57
CA PRO A 105 4.31 -17.00 1.13
C PRO A 105 3.32 -15.93 1.58
N LEU A 106 3.83 -14.90 2.26
CA LEU A 106 3.07 -13.75 2.72
C LEU A 106 3.38 -12.54 1.83
N LEU A 107 2.33 -12.01 1.19
CA LEU A 107 2.43 -10.88 0.27
C LEU A 107 1.79 -9.64 0.91
N PHE A 108 2.59 -8.70 1.40
CA PHE A 108 2.05 -7.48 2.00
C PHE A 108 1.77 -6.39 0.95
N GLY A 109 0.66 -5.70 1.11
CA GLY A 109 0.36 -4.44 0.43
C GLY A 109 0.06 -3.32 1.42
N ILE A 110 0.33 -2.07 1.01
CA ILE A 110 -0.03 -0.88 1.79
C ILE A 110 0.59 -0.86 3.21
N VAL A 111 1.79 -1.42 3.36
CA VAL A 111 2.59 -1.27 4.58
C VAL A 111 3.54 -0.09 4.38
N THR A 112 3.42 0.93 5.22
CA THR A 112 4.15 2.18 5.08
C THR A 112 5.65 1.99 5.35
N ASN A 113 6.02 1.35 6.45
CA ASN A 113 7.39 1.17 6.89
C ASN A 113 7.69 -0.31 7.21
N PRO A 114 7.83 -1.17 6.18
CA PRO A 114 7.95 -2.61 6.42
C PRO A 114 9.25 -3.03 7.11
N VAL A 115 10.33 -2.27 6.94
CA VAL A 115 11.63 -2.52 7.61
C VAL A 115 11.57 -2.05 9.07
N GLU A 116 11.22 -0.80 9.30
CA GLU A 116 11.15 -0.19 10.64
C GLU A 116 10.10 -0.88 11.54
N SER A 117 9.04 -1.41 10.94
CA SER A 117 8.04 -2.21 11.66
C SER A 117 8.50 -3.64 11.98
N GLY A 118 9.65 -4.07 11.45
CA GLY A 118 10.18 -5.42 11.63
C GLY A 118 9.48 -6.50 10.81
N LEU A 119 8.71 -6.13 9.78
CA LEU A 119 8.03 -7.07 8.90
C LEU A 119 9.02 -7.78 7.96
N ILE A 120 10.00 -7.04 7.44
CA ILE A 120 11.09 -7.52 6.58
C ILE A 120 12.44 -6.97 7.07
N ALA A 121 13.52 -7.69 6.78
CA ALA A 121 14.88 -7.26 7.16
C ALA A 121 15.36 -6.10 6.27
N SER A 122 15.13 -6.19 4.96
CA SER A 122 15.42 -5.14 3.98
C SER A 122 14.50 -5.28 2.75
N PHE A 123 14.51 -4.28 1.87
CA PHE A 123 13.76 -4.33 0.62
C PHE A 123 14.35 -5.34 -0.38
N GLU A 124 15.66 -5.54 -0.38
CA GLU A 124 16.37 -6.47 -1.28
C GLU A 124 16.09 -7.93 -0.89
N SER A 125 16.03 -8.21 0.40
CA SER A 125 15.71 -9.55 0.93
C SER A 125 15.01 -9.44 2.28
N SER A 126 13.82 -10.00 2.35
CA SER A 126 13.04 -9.97 3.60
C SER A 126 13.66 -10.79 4.75
N GLY A 127 14.48 -11.78 4.45
CA GLY A 127 15.01 -12.72 5.43
C GLY A 127 14.00 -13.78 5.92
N ASN A 128 12.78 -13.77 5.39
CA ASN A 128 11.68 -14.64 5.81
C ASN A 128 10.77 -15.01 4.64
N ASN A 129 9.53 -15.50 4.93
CA ASN A 129 8.53 -15.86 3.92
C ASN A 129 7.67 -14.67 3.43
N VAL A 130 8.13 -13.43 3.60
CA VAL A 130 7.37 -12.21 3.29
C VAL A 130 8.00 -11.49 2.10
N THR A 131 7.18 -10.91 1.22
CA THR A 131 7.55 -9.90 0.22
C THR A 131 6.36 -8.98 -0.01
N GLY A 132 6.54 -7.86 -0.68
CA GLY A 132 5.41 -6.99 -0.96
C GLY A 132 5.76 -5.66 -1.61
N VAL A 133 4.78 -4.77 -1.62
CA VAL A 133 4.91 -3.41 -2.15
C VAL A 133 4.41 -2.42 -1.11
N SER A 134 5.28 -1.49 -0.74
CA SER A 134 4.92 -0.32 0.06
C SER A 134 4.36 0.78 -0.85
N HIS A 135 3.28 1.43 -0.42
CA HIS A 135 2.72 2.62 -1.08
C HIS A 135 3.38 3.91 -0.60
N ALA A 136 4.27 3.82 0.38
CA ALA A 136 4.80 4.99 1.06
C ALA A 136 5.64 5.86 0.14
N ILE A 137 5.40 7.16 0.27
CA ILE A 137 6.33 8.19 -0.17
C ILE A 137 7.33 8.41 0.99
N PRO A 138 8.64 8.48 0.75
CA PRO A 138 9.60 8.76 1.81
C PRO A 138 9.22 10.05 2.57
N TYR A 139 9.26 10.02 3.90
CA TYR A 139 8.89 11.20 4.71
C TYR A 139 9.72 12.44 4.37
N LYS A 140 10.99 12.23 4.02
CA LYS A 140 11.86 13.31 3.55
C LYS A 140 11.26 14.03 2.33
N ASP A 141 10.79 13.28 1.34
CA ASP A 141 10.22 13.85 0.11
C ASP A 141 8.90 14.57 0.40
N GLN A 142 8.09 14.02 1.33
CA GLN A 142 6.87 14.67 1.78
C GLN A 142 7.16 15.99 2.51
N VAL A 143 8.14 16.01 3.42
CA VAL A 143 8.55 17.23 4.13
C VAL A 143 9.18 18.25 3.17
N ASP A 144 10.04 17.81 2.26
CA ASP A 144 10.64 18.69 1.24
C ASP A 144 9.55 19.29 0.31
N PHE A 145 8.49 18.55 0.03
CA PHE A 145 7.33 19.06 -0.70
C PHE A 145 6.52 20.05 0.14
N ILE A 146 6.23 19.73 1.40
CA ILE A 146 5.47 20.62 2.29
C ILE A 146 6.16 21.98 2.41
N VAL A 147 7.48 22.02 2.59
CA VAL A 147 8.20 23.30 2.69
C VAL A 147 8.25 24.10 1.36
N LYS A 148 7.96 23.46 0.22
CA LYS A 148 7.75 24.15 -1.05
C LYS A 148 6.36 24.77 -1.19
N LEU A 149 5.36 24.28 -0.44
CA LEU A 149 4.00 24.83 -0.45
C LEU A 149 3.92 26.19 0.26
N GLY A 150 4.77 26.43 1.27
CA GLY A 150 4.74 27.66 2.02
C GLY A 150 5.74 27.69 3.17
N THR A 151 5.69 28.76 3.96
CA THR A 151 6.53 28.93 5.15
C THR A 151 5.72 28.56 6.38
N TYR A 152 6.22 27.62 7.18
CA TYR A 152 5.57 27.08 8.36
C TYR A 152 6.45 27.27 9.60
N LYS A 153 5.83 27.61 10.73
CA LYS A 153 6.47 27.61 12.05
C LYS A 153 6.15 26.34 12.83
N SER A 154 4.94 25.81 12.61
CA SER A 154 4.49 24.60 13.27
C SER A 154 3.56 23.79 12.38
N ILE A 155 3.72 22.46 12.43
CA ILE A 155 2.87 21.50 11.73
C ILE A 155 2.24 20.58 12.78
N GLY A 156 0.93 20.37 12.69
CA GLY A 156 0.20 19.40 13.51
C GLY A 156 0.22 18.02 12.87
N ILE A 157 0.14 16.97 13.69
CA ILE A 157 -0.15 15.61 13.22
C ILE A 157 -1.25 15.00 14.10
N ILE A 158 -2.28 14.41 13.48
CA ILE A 158 -3.30 13.60 14.15
C ILE A 158 -3.08 12.15 13.77
N TYR A 159 -2.90 11.25 14.75
CA TYR A 159 -2.53 9.87 14.48
C TYR A 159 -3.00 8.90 15.57
N ASP A 160 -3.32 7.66 15.19
CA ASP A 160 -3.63 6.60 16.15
C ASP A 160 -2.36 6.13 16.86
N GLN A 161 -2.26 6.44 18.15
CA GLN A 161 -1.10 6.03 18.97
C GLN A 161 -0.98 4.51 19.16
N LYS A 162 -2.01 3.72 18.80
CA LYS A 162 -1.98 2.26 18.84
C LYS A 162 -1.42 1.65 17.54
N ALA A 163 -1.34 2.44 16.45
CA ALA A 163 -0.87 1.97 15.15
C ALA A 163 0.64 2.19 14.99
N SER A 164 1.39 1.12 14.69
CA SER A 164 2.86 1.17 14.56
C SER A 164 3.31 2.15 13.47
N ASN A 165 2.71 2.09 12.29
CA ASN A 165 3.03 2.99 11.17
C ASN A 165 2.76 4.47 11.50
N ALA A 166 1.73 4.77 12.27
CA ALA A 166 1.38 6.13 12.65
C ALA A 166 2.36 6.70 13.70
N ASN A 167 2.81 5.87 14.65
CA ASN A 167 3.88 6.25 15.58
C ASN A 167 5.21 6.50 14.88
N ILE A 168 5.57 5.67 13.89
CA ILE A 168 6.77 5.88 13.06
C ILE A 168 6.64 7.20 12.29
N ALA A 169 5.48 7.49 11.68
CA ALA A 169 5.23 8.77 11.00
C ALA A 169 5.46 9.96 11.92
N ASN A 170 4.89 9.94 13.13
CA ASN A 170 5.05 11.01 14.12
C ASN A 170 6.54 11.22 14.48
N LYS A 171 7.29 10.14 14.70
CA LYS A 171 8.72 10.20 15.05
C LYS A 171 9.57 10.75 13.90
N GLU A 172 9.41 10.21 12.69
CA GLU A 172 10.18 10.59 11.50
C GLU A 172 9.91 12.05 11.10
N LEU A 173 8.63 12.46 11.06
CA LEU A 173 8.26 13.85 10.81
C LEU A 173 8.84 14.79 11.87
N GLY A 174 8.81 14.41 13.17
CA GLY A 174 9.37 15.21 14.24
C GLY A 174 10.87 15.46 14.06
N THR A 175 11.60 14.49 13.57
CA THR A 175 13.03 14.64 13.27
C THR A 175 13.26 15.55 12.06
N LEU A 176 12.61 15.25 10.93
CA LEU A 176 12.78 15.97 9.67
C LEU A 176 12.33 17.44 9.77
N LEU A 177 11.22 17.71 10.45
CA LEU A 177 10.71 19.07 10.64
C LEU A 177 11.63 19.90 11.56
N ARG A 178 12.13 19.31 12.65
CA ARG A 178 13.11 19.95 13.53
C ARG A 178 14.35 20.40 12.78
N ASP A 179 14.86 19.57 11.85
CA ASP A 179 16.01 19.90 11.02
C ASP A 179 15.74 21.08 10.07
N LYS A 180 14.46 21.37 9.80
CA LYS A 180 14.00 22.53 9.03
C LYS A 180 13.62 23.73 9.91
N GLY A 181 13.75 23.62 11.25
CA GLY A 181 13.35 24.66 12.19
C GLY A 181 11.83 24.78 12.40
N ILE A 182 11.06 23.73 12.04
CA ILE A 182 9.60 23.67 12.15
C ILE A 182 9.22 22.80 13.35
N ALA A 183 8.33 23.32 14.21
CA ALA A 183 7.85 22.57 15.36
C ALA A 183 6.79 21.52 14.92
N LEU A 184 6.89 20.29 15.42
CA LEU A 184 5.81 19.31 15.30
C LEU A 184 4.91 19.37 16.54
N VAL A 185 3.60 19.51 16.34
CA VAL A 185 2.57 19.42 17.39
C VAL A 185 1.81 18.11 17.24
N SER A 186 2.13 17.15 18.10
CA SER A 186 1.50 15.83 18.09
C SER A 186 0.15 15.84 18.79
N ALA A 187 -0.88 15.31 18.15
CA ALA A 187 -2.21 15.10 18.69
C ALA A 187 -2.59 13.60 18.57
N PRO A 188 -2.12 12.75 19.51
CA PRO A 188 -2.42 11.33 19.51
C PRO A 188 -3.91 11.08 19.80
N VAL A 189 -4.48 10.10 19.10
CA VAL A 189 -5.86 9.62 19.28
C VAL A 189 -5.86 8.11 19.49
N SER A 190 -6.94 7.56 20.03
CA SER A 190 -7.11 6.11 20.23
C SER A 190 -8.46 5.61 19.75
N SER A 191 -9.37 6.54 19.44
CA SER A 191 -10.74 6.28 19.00
C SER A 191 -11.30 7.48 18.25
N GLU A 192 -12.46 7.32 17.60
CA GLU A 192 -13.20 8.42 16.97
C GLU A 192 -13.50 9.56 17.97
N GLY A 193 -13.83 9.20 19.21
CA GLY A 193 -14.20 10.18 20.25
C GLY A 193 -13.09 11.19 20.58
N ASP A 194 -11.82 10.86 20.29
CA ASP A 194 -10.68 11.73 20.57
C ASP A 194 -10.44 12.77 19.46
N LEU A 195 -11.01 12.58 18.26
CA LEU A 195 -10.70 13.38 17.07
C LEU A 195 -11.08 14.86 17.24
N GLU A 196 -12.21 15.16 17.86
CA GLU A 196 -12.66 16.54 18.09
C GLU A 196 -11.70 17.28 19.05
N GLY A 197 -11.26 16.62 20.12
CA GLY A 197 -10.27 17.14 21.04
C GLY A 197 -8.91 17.37 20.39
N ALA A 198 -8.50 16.48 19.48
CA ALA A 198 -7.27 16.63 18.70
C ALA A 198 -7.33 17.87 17.79
N VAL A 199 -8.44 18.07 17.06
CA VAL A 199 -8.65 19.28 16.23
C VAL A 199 -8.65 20.55 17.09
N ALA A 200 -9.36 20.55 18.22
CA ALA A 200 -9.39 21.69 19.14
C ALA A 200 -7.98 22.03 19.67
N THR A 201 -7.20 21.02 20.01
CA THR A 201 -5.81 21.19 20.46
C THR A 201 -4.95 21.86 19.40
N LEU A 202 -4.98 21.37 18.16
CA LEU A 202 -4.18 21.92 17.06
C LEU A 202 -4.64 23.34 16.69
N THR A 203 -5.95 23.60 16.73
CA THR A 203 -6.53 24.93 16.51
C THR A 203 -6.06 25.92 17.58
N ALA A 204 -6.11 25.56 18.87
CA ALA A 204 -5.63 26.39 19.99
C ALA A 204 -4.13 26.67 19.89
N LYS A 205 -3.34 25.71 19.39
CA LYS A 205 -1.89 25.86 19.14
C LYS A 205 -1.58 26.66 17.87
N LYS A 206 -2.60 27.00 17.07
CA LYS A 206 -2.48 27.78 15.83
C LYS A 206 -1.44 27.15 14.86
N VAL A 207 -1.50 25.84 14.67
CA VAL A 207 -0.60 25.18 13.71
C VAL A 207 -0.88 25.68 12.29
N ASP A 208 0.18 25.81 11.49
CA ASP A 208 0.08 26.36 10.13
C ASP A 208 -0.43 25.35 9.10
N LEU A 209 -0.27 24.05 9.38
CA LEU A 209 -0.72 22.93 8.54
C LEU A 209 -0.93 21.70 9.42
N VAL A 210 -1.85 20.82 9.05
CA VAL A 210 -1.99 19.49 9.68
C VAL A 210 -1.62 18.40 8.69
N TYR A 211 -0.66 17.56 9.06
CA TYR A 211 -0.29 16.33 8.36
C TYR A 211 -1.23 15.20 8.80
N LEU A 212 -1.85 14.54 7.84
CA LEU A 212 -2.71 13.37 8.01
C LEU A 212 -1.98 12.13 7.48
N PRO A 213 -1.53 11.22 8.35
CA PRO A 213 -0.77 10.03 7.96
C PRO A 213 -1.64 8.97 7.29
N SER A 214 -1.00 7.97 6.66
CA SER A 214 -1.64 6.72 6.23
C SER A 214 -2.03 5.89 7.46
N ASP A 215 -3.10 6.29 8.11
CA ASP A 215 -3.60 5.79 9.38
C ASP A 215 -5.05 5.35 9.22
N SER A 216 -5.37 4.11 9.61
CA SER A 216 -6.70 3.55 9.38
C SER A 216 -7.80 4.26 10.15
N LEU A 217 -7.53 4.72 11.39
CA LEU A 217 -8.49 5.49 12.19
C LEU A 217 -8.75 6.87 11.56
N VAL A 218 -7.68 7.58 11.19
CA VAL A 218 -7.75 8.87 10.51
C VAL A 218 -8.50 8.78 9.19
N ILE A 219 -8.20 7.78 8.37
CA ILE A 219 -8.85 7.58 7.06
C ILE A 219 -10.33 7.21 7.23
N ALA A 220 -10.67 6.36 8.19
CA ALA A 220 -12.06 5.96 8.45
C ALA A 220 -12.96 7.14 8.80
N HIS A 221 -12.41 8.14 9.52
CA HIS A 221 -13.15 9.32 9.96
C HIS A 221 -12.71 10.61 9.26
N ALA A 222 -12.07 10.49 8.09
CA ALA A 222 -11.48 11.61 7.36
C ALA A 222 -12.51 12.71 7.02
N ASP A 223 -13.72 12.34 6.62
CA ASP A 223 -14.78 13.30 6.25
C ASP A 223 -15.09 14.27 7.40
N LYS A 224 -15.29 13.74 8.60
CA LYS A 224 -15.58 14.53 9.82
C LYS A 224 -14.35 15.34 10.22
N LEU A 225 -13.19 14.71 10.27
CA LEU A 225 -11.93 15.31 10.71
C LEU A 225 -11.50 16.46 9.80
N ILE A 226 -11.47 16.23 8.48
CA ILE A 226 -11.03 17.21 7.51
C ILE A 226 -12.04 18.36 7.41
N THR A 227 -13.34 18.08 7.53
CA THR A 227 -14.36 19.11 7.60
C THR A 227 -14.13 20.05 8.77
N ALA A 228 -13.80 19.52 9.96
CA ALA A 228 -13.52 20.33 11.16
C ALA A 228 -12.26 21.19 10.98
N LEU A 229 -11.18 20.63 10.42
CA LEU A 229 -9.95 21.37 10.10
C LEU A 229 -10.18 22.46 9.05
N ASN A 230 -10.94 22.17 7.99
CA ASN A 230 -11.29 23.14 6.96
C ASN A 230 -12.19 24.27 7.49
N ASN A 231 -13.09 23.97 8.43
CA ASN A 231 -13.90 25.01 9.10
C ASN A 231 -13.03 25.93 9.97
N SER A 232 -11.94 25.40 10.53
CA SER A 232 -10.92 26.18 11.25
C SER A 232 -9.92 26.86 10.31
N LYS A 233 -10.09 26.73 8.98
CA LYS A 233 -9.19 27.25 7.93
C LYS A 233 -7.74 26.77 8.08
N ILE A 234 -7.53 25.58 8.62
CA ILE A 234 -6.20 24.99 8.75
C ILE A 234 -5.94 24.13 7.51
N PRO A 235 -4.90 24.44 6.69
CA PRO A 235 -4.51 23.62 5.56
C PRO A 235 -4.14 22.20 6.00
N THR A 236 -4.43 21.20 5.16
CA THR A 236 -4.15 19.81 5.47
C THR A 236 -3.30 19.17 4.37
N TYR A 237 -2.32 18.38 4.77
CA TYR A 237 -1.57 17.48 3.89
C TYR A 237 -2.07 16.05 4.10
N GLY A 238 -2.57 15.41 3.05
CA GLY A 238 -2.98 14.00 3.07
C GLY A 238 -1.89 13.12 2.48
N SER A 239 -1.37 12.18 3.26
CA SER A 239 -0.28 11.29 2.81
C SER A 239 -0.74 10.15 1.89
N VAL A 240 -2.04 10.04 1.62
CA VAL A 240 -2.65 9.05 0.71
C VAL A 240 -3.81 9.67 -0.07
N GLU A 241 -4.07 9.11 -1.26
CA GLU A 241 -5.10 9.56 -2.20
C GLU A 241 -6.46 9.77 -1.51
N ALA A 242 -6.94 8.76 -0.79
CA ALA A 242 -8.23 8.82 -0.10
C ALA A 242 -8.39 10.01 0.88
N LEU A 243 -7.33 10.53 1.45
CA LEU A 243 -7.40 11.72 2.32
C LEU A 243 -7.59 13.00 1.50
N VAL A 244 -6.94 13.11 0.34
CA VAL A 244 -7.09 14.28 -0.53
C VAL A 244 -8.45 14.28 -1.21
N GLU A 245 -8.94 13.12 -1.67
CA GLU A 245 -10.29 12.95 -2.19
C GLU A 245 -11.37 13.31 -1.17
N LYS A 246 -11.13 13.02 0.11
CA LYS A 246 -12.03 13.37 1.23
C LYS A 246 -11.86 14.81 1.73
N GLY A 247 -11.09 15.64 1.03
CA GLY A 247 -10.98 17.07 1.26
C GLY A 247 -9.72 17.55 1.96
N ALA A 248 -8.67 16.73 2.14
CA ALA A 248 -7.35 17.28 2.47
C ALA A 248 -6.87 18.17 1.33
N LEU A 249 -6.21 19.28 1.64
CA LEU A 249 -5.87 20.32 0.66
C LEU A 249 -4.95 19.78 -0.44
N VAL A 250 -3.91 19.04 -0.05
CA VAL A 250 -2.86 18.60 -0.97
C VAL A 250 -2.17 17.35 -0.45
N GLY A 251 -1.56 16.57 -1.35
CA GLY A 251 -0.69 15.45 -1.00
C GLY A 251 0.12 14.95 -2.18
N ILE A 252 1.31 14.41 -1.91
CA ILE A 252 1.96 13.49 -2.85
C ILE A 252 1.45 12.10 -2.50
N VAL A 253 0.90 11.40 -3.47
CA VAL A 253 0.22 10.14 -3.22
C VAL A 253 0.64 9.06 -4.21
N GLY A 254 0.61 7.82 -3.79
CA GLY A 254 0.81 6.65 -4.63
C GLY A 254 -0.52 5.98 -4.92
N SER A 255 -0.72 5.58 -6.18
CA SER A 255 -1.93 4.87 -6.57
C SER A 255 -2.00 3.47 -5.93
N TYR A 256 -3.03 3.21 -5.14
CA TYR A 256 -3.29 1.90 -4.55
C TYR A 256 -3.52 0.83 -5.62
N GLU A 257 -4.19 1.18 -6.74
CA GLU A 257 -4.37 0.25 -7.85
C GLU A 257 -3.04 -0.20 -8.45
N MET A 258 -2.09 0.72 -8.63
CA MET A 258 -0.77 0.39 -9.15
C MET A 258 0.04 -0.47 -8.18
N VAL A 259 -0.06 -0.21 -6.86
CA VAL A 259 0.51 -1.11 -5.85
C VAL A 259 -0.06 -2.53 -6.02
N GLY A 260 -1.36 -2.66 -6.20
CA GLY A 260 -2.02 -3.95 -6.44
C GLY A 260 -1.51 -4.66 -7.70
N ARG A 261 -1.32 -3.93 -8.80
CA ARG A 261 -0.75 -4.49 -10.04
C ARG A 261 0.70 -4.98 -9.85
N LEU A 262 1.53 -4.22 -9.15
CA LEU A 262 2.90 -4.65 -8.81
C LEU A 262 2.92 -5.88 -7.88
N LEU A 263 1.93 -5.99 -6.99
CA LEU A 263 1.75 -7.18 -6.16
C LEU A 263 1.37 -8.41 -6.98
N ALA A 264 0.59 -8.25 -8.05
CA ALA A 264 0.26 -9.35 -8.95
C ALA A 264 1.50 -9.94 -9.62
N ASP A 265 2.47 -9.11 -10.05
CA ASP A 265 3.75 -9.59 -10.58
C ASP A 265 4.52 -10.45 -9.56
N LYS A 266 4.54 -10.02 -8.29
CA LYS A 266 5.19 -10.78 -7.21
C LYS A 266 4.44 -12.09 -6.93
N ALA A 267 3.10 -12.05 -6.89
CA ALA A 267 2.27 -13.23 -6.70
C ALA A 267 2.50 -14.27 -7.81
N VAL A 268 2.61 -13.85 -9.08
CA VAL A 268 2.92 -14.75 -10.20
C VAL A 268 4.29 -15.39 -10.05
N LYS A 269 5.30 -14.66 -9.56
CA LYS A 269 6.62 -15.24 -9.25
C LYS A 269 6.53 -16.30 -8.16
N ILE A 270 5.74 -16.06 -7.10
CA ILE A 270 5.46 -17.03 -6.04
C ILE A 270 4.77 -18.27 -6.61
N LEU A 271 3.74 -18.09 -7.44
CA LEU A 271 3.02 -19.21 -8.08
C LEU A 271 3.92 -20.05 -8.99
N LYS A 272 4.99 -19.46 -9.53
CA LYS A 272 6.05 -20.15 -10.28
C LYS A 272 7.13 -20.79 -9.38
N GLY A 273 6.93 -20.79 -8.06
CA GLY A 273 7.81 -21.45 -7.08
C GLY A 273 8.97 -20.58 -6.57
N GLN A 274 9.01 -19.28 -6.89
CA GLN A 274 10.06 -18.41 -6.36
C GLN A 274 9.77 -18.09 -4.88
N MET A 275 10.78 -18.26 -4.03
CA MET A 275 10.66 -17.95 -2.60
C MET A 275 10.52 -16.43 -2.36
N PRO A 276 9.66 -15.98 -1.44
CA PRO A 276 9.48 -14.56 -1.11
C PRO A 276 10.79 -13.83 -0.78
N SER A 277 11.68 -14.45 -0.01
CA SER A 277 13.01 -13.89 0.32
C SER A 277 13.92 -13.63 -0.89
N LYS A 278 13.59 -14.17 -2.05
CA LYS A 278 14.29 -13.96 -3.34
C LYS A 278 13.53 -13.01 -4.28
N ILE A 279 12.38 -12.52 -3.85
CA ILE A 279 11.60 -11.51 -4.56
C ILE A 279 11.75 -10.21 -3.78
N PRO A 280 12.56 -9.24 -4.25
CA PRO A 280 12.70 -7.96 -3.57
C PRO A 280 11.35 -7.30 -3.29
N SER A 281 11.16 -6.79 -2.09
CA SER A 281 10.08 -5.85 -1.82
C SER A 281 10.38 -4.52 -2.50
N SER A 282 9.37 -3.68 -2.73
CA SER A 282 9.59 -2.40 -3.40
C SER A 282 8.69 -1.31 -2.84
N PHE A 283 9.12 -0.07 -3.03
CA PHE A 283 8.22 1.08 -3.01
C PHE A 283 7.46 1.18 -4.34
N LEU A 284 6.42 2.00 -4.35
CA LEU A 284 5.82 2.45 -5.61
C LEU A 284 6.83 3.35 -6.33
N PRO A 285 7.16 3.09 -7.62
CA PRO A 285 8.06 3.94 -8.40
C PRO A 285 7.62 5.41 -8.41
N MET A 286 8.58 6.34 -8.48
CA MET A 286 8.30 7.78 -8.42
C MET A 286 7.42 8.28 -9.57
N ASP A 287 7.55 7.70 -10.76
CA ASP A 287 6.72 7.99 -11.94
C ASP A 287 5.27 7.51 -11.83
N MET A 288 4.98 6.69 -10.81
CA MET A 288 3.62 6.26 -10.43
C MET A 288 3.04 7.07 -9.25
N GLN A 289 3.76 8.09 -8.78
CA GLN A 289 3.31 9.01 -7.75
C GLN A 289 2.66 10.23 -8.39
N THR A 290 1.73 10.86 -7.68
CA THR A 290 0.98 12.02 -8.19
C THR A 290 0.83 13.05 -7.10
N ILE A 291 0.96 14.32 -7.44
CA ILE A 291 0.53 15.42 -6.58
C ILE A 291 -0.97 15.61 -6.81
N LEU A 292 -1.76 15.51 -5.75
CA LEU A 292 -3.18 15.81 -5.77
C LEU A 292 -3.44 17.11 -5.03
N VAL A 293 -4.36 17.91 -5.56
CA VAL A 293 -4.87 19.14 -4.94
C VAL A 293 -6.40 19.07 -4.92
N ASN A 294 -7.00 19.24 -3.74
CA ASN A 294 -8.44 19.36 -3.62
C ASN A 294 -8.88 20.82 -3.89
N SER A 295 -9.50 21.03 -5.05
CA SER A 295 -9.90 22.35 -5.52
C SER A 295 -11.01 22.99 -4.67
N LYS A 296 -11.98 22.19 -4.19
CA LYS A 296 -13.04 22.67 -3.29
C LYS A 296 -12.48 23.13 -1.96
N THR A 297 -11.54 22.37 -1.40
CA THR A 297 -10.88 22.74 -0.15
C THR A 297 -10.04 23.99 -0.32
N ALA A 298 -9.25 24.10 -1.41
CA ALA A 298 -8.46 25.29 -1.68
C ALA A 298 -9.32 26.57 -1.70
N GLN A 299 -10.47 26.52 -2.34
CA GLN A 299 -11.44 27.63 -2.37
C GLN A 299 -12.05 27.88 -0.98
N LYS A 300 -12.51 26.82 -0.27
CA LYS A 300 -13.18 26.93 1.02
C LYS A 300 -12.32 27.60 2.09
N ILE A 301 -11.04 27.25 2.15
CA ILE A 301 -10.12 27.82 3.15
C ILE A 301 -9.36 29.05 2.63
N ASN A 302 -9.58 29.45 1.37
CA ASN A 302 -8.85 30.51 0.68
C ASN A 302 -7.34 30.27 0.68
N ALA A 303 -6.94 29.02 0.35
CA ALA A 303 -5.54 28.62 0.32
C ALA A 303 -4.84 29.16 -0.93
N THR A 304 -3.64 29.70 -0.75
CA THR A 304 -2.74 30.00 -1.87
C THR A 304 -1.78 28.82 -2.08
N ILE A 305 -1.79 28.23 -3.26
CA ILE A 305 -0.86 27.16 -3.63
C ILE A 305 0.08 27.69 -4.69
N ASN A 306 1.37 27.38 -4.54
CA ASN A 306 2.42 27.77 -5.47
C ASN A 306 2.10 27.29 -6.90
N TYR A 307 2.33 28.17 -7.88
CA TYR A 307 2.11 27.88 -9.31
C TYR A 307 2.89 26.64 -9.78
N ASP A 308 4.13 26.44 -9.32
CA ASP A 308 4.96 25.29 -9.69
C ASP A 308 4.29 23.95 -9.29
N VAL A 309 3.61 23.94 -8.14
CA VAL A 309 2.81 22.79 -7.69
C VAL A 309 1.55 22.63 -8.54
N LEU A 310 0.83 23.72 -8.79
CA LEU A 310 -0.41 23.69 -9.56
C LEU A 310 -0.19 23.22 -11.00
N SER A 311 0.97 23.54 -11.60
CA SER A 311 1.30 23.20 -12.99
C SER A 311 1.49 21.70 -13.24
N ILE A 312 1.75 20.91 -12.19
CA ILE A 312 2.02 19.45 -12.26
C ILE A 312 1.01 18.62 -11.46
N ALA A 313 0.13 19.28 -10.70
CA ALA A 313 -0.86 18.59 -9.87
C ALA A 313 -2.04 18.08 -10.70
N LYS A 314 -2.63 16.97 -10.24
CA LYS A 314 -3.99 16.59 -10.61
C LYS A 314 -4.96 17.15 -9.59
N PHE A 315 -6.12 17.61 -10.07
CA PHE A 315 -7.15 18.17 -9.23
C PHE A 315 -8.22 17.14 -8.92
N VAL A 316 -8.65 17.12 -7.67
CA VAL A 316 -9.81 16.38 -7.17
C VAL A 316 -10.80 17.35 -6.53
N GLU A 317 -12.07 16.89 -6.36
CA GLU A 317 -13.17 17.72 -5.84
C GLU A 317 -13.81 17.14 -4.58
#